data_8091ae1bd58a84273a5962e3f54d456b
#
_entry.id   8091ae1bd58a84273a5962e3f54d456b
#
_cell.length_a   1.000
_cell.length_b   1.000
_cell.length_c   1.000
_cell.angle_alpha   90.00
_cell.angle_beta   90.00
_cell.angle_gamma   90.00
#
_symmetry.space_group_name_H-M   'P 1'
#
loop_
_entity.id
_entity.type
_entity.pdbx_description
1 polymer ?
#
loop_
_entity_poly.entity_id
_entity_poly.type
_entity_poly.pdbx_seq_one_letter_code
_entity_poly.pdbx_strand_id
1 'polypeptide(L)'
;MALLVALGSAVGGVSRYYLSLFLNGSVGFPWGTFSVNVLGSLVIGILSGWLAHSSGNAAAIRAFAMVGFCGGFTTFSTFSNESFRMLENGQFGILSLYVLGSVAAGLAAVWIGYLISK
;
A
#
# COMPACT_ATOMS: atom_id res chain seq x y z
N MET A 1 -6.99 -20.78 -5.14
CA MET A 1 -6.22 -19.66 -4.57
C MET A 1 -5.96 -18.54 -5.59
N ALA A 2 -5.54 -18.88 -6.81
CA ALA A 2 -5.31 -17.87 -7.85
C ALA A 2 -6.54 -17.00 -8.14
N LEU A 3 -7.73 -17.56 -8.13
CA LEU A 3 -8.97 -16.82 -8.32
C LEU A 3 -9.21 -15.79 -7.19
N LEU A 4 -8.94 -16.19 -5.95
CA LEU A 4 -9.06 -15.28 -4.80
C LEU A 4 -8.06 -14.11 -4.90
N VAL A 5 -6.83 -14.40 -5.31
CA VAL A 5 -5.82 -13.37 -5.57
C VAL A 5 -6.30 -12.43 -6.67
N ALA A 6 -6.83 -12.97 -7.77
CA ALA A 6 -7.32 -12.17 -8.90
C ALA A 6 -8.47 -11.24 -8.48
N LEU A 7 -9.46 -11.78 -7.75
CA LEU A 7 -10.60 -10.99 -7.26
C LEU A 7 -10.15 -9.92 -6.27
N GLY A 8 -9.30 -10.27 -5.32
CA GLY A 8 -8.74 -9.32 -4.36
C GLY A 8 -7.94 -8.22 -5.06
N SER A 9 -7.09 -8.58 -6.02
CA SER A 9 -6.30 -7.64 -6.79
C SER A 9 -7.18 -6.70 -7.62
N ALA A 10 -8.26 -7.20 -8.20
CA ALA A 10 -9.20 -6.38 -8.94
C ALA A 10 -9.84 -5.31 -8.04
N VAL A 11 -10.33 -5.73 -6.88
CA VAL A 11 -10.92 -4.79 -5.90
C VAL A 11 -9.88 -3.80 -5.39
N GLY A 12 -8.69 -4.28 -5.04
CA GLY A 12 -7.60 -3.43 -4.57
C GLY A 12 -7.13 -2.44 -5.61
N GLY A 13 -6.92 -2.89 -6.85
CA GLY A 13 -6.48 -2.04 -7.96
C GLY A 13 -7.49 -0.96 -8.33
N VAL A 14 -8.76 -1.30 -8.38
CA VAL A 14 -9.84 -0.32 -8.64
C VAL A 14 -9.94 0.69 -7.49
N SER A 15 -9.87 0.22 -6.25
CA SER A 15 -9.88 1.09 -5.07
C SER A 15 -8.71 2.07 -5.09
N ARG A 16 -7.51 1.57 -5.43
CA ARG A 16 -6.32 2.42 -5.59
C ARG A 16 -6.52 3.48 -6.67
N TYR A 17 -7.06 3.09 -7.81
CA TYR A 17 -7.30 4.01 -8.91
C TYR A 17 -8.16 5.20 -8.48
N TYR A 18 -9.32 4.92 -7.88
CA TYR A 18 -10.23 5.99 -7.46
C TYR A 18 -9.68 6.83 -6.32
N LEU A 19 -9.05 6.20 -5.32
CA LEU A 19 -8.47 6.93 -4.21
C LEU A 19 -7.32 7.83 -4.67
N SER A 20 -6.50 7.36 -5.61
CA SER A 20 -5.43 8.15 -6.19
C SER A 20 -5.95 9.34 -6.97
N LEU A 21 -7.02 9.16 -7.75
CA LEU A 21 -7.67 10.28 -8.45
C LEU A 21 -8.18 11.34 -7.48
N PHE A 22 -8.75 10.90 -6.36
CA PHE A 22 -9.31 11.80 -5.36
C PHE A 22 -8.24 12.59 -4.59
N LEU A 23 -7.11 11.93 -4.27
CA LEU A 23 -6.08 12.50 -3.41
C LEU A 23 -4.93 13.17 -4.16
N ASN A 24 -4.67 12.77 -5.41
CA ASN A 24 -3.60 13.40 -6.19
C ASN A 24 -4.03 14.79 -6.63
N GLY A 25 -3.41 15.80 -5.99
CA GLY A 25 -3.49 17.16 -6.45
C GLY A 25 -2.68 17.35 -7.74
N SER A 26 -2.80 18.53 -8.32
CA SER A 26 -2.17 18.85 -9.62
C SER A 26 -0.66 19.03 -9.53
N VAL A 27 -0.09 19.39 -8.37
CA VAL A 27 1.34 19.73 -8.25
C VAL A 27 1.84 19.35 -6.86
N GLY A 28 3.09 18.92 -6.78
CA GLY A 28 3.83 18.73 -5.55
C GLY A 28 3.92 17.26 -5.11
N PHE A 29 3.66 17.03 -3.83
CA PHE A 29 3.82 15.71 -3.22
C PHE A 29 2.72 14.74 -3.71
N PRO A 30 3.06 13.49 -4.08
CA PRO A 30 2.08 12.52 -4.57
C PRO A 30 1.29 11.86 -3.42
N TRP A 31 0.36 12.61 -2.86
CA TRP A 31 -0.43 12.18 -1.71
C TRP A 31 -1.25 10.93 -1.97
N GLY A 32 -1.72 10.73 -3.21
CA GLY A 32 -2.49 9.53 -3.55
C GLY A 32 -1.69 8.26 -3.39
N THR A 33 -0.52 8.19 -4.01
CA THR A 33 0.38 7.02 -3.92
C THR A 33 0.87 6.83 -2.49
N PHE A 34 1.28 7.91 -1.82
CA PHE A 34 1.69 7.84 -0.42
C PHE A 34 0.58 7.25 0.46
N SER A 35 -0.63 7.75 0.32
CA SER A 35 -1.77 7.33 1.14
C SER A 35 -2.15 5.86 0.89
N VAL A 36 -2.23 5.41 -0.37
CA VAL A 36 -2.58 4.01 -0.65
C VAL A 36 -1.51 3.05 -0.13
N ASN A 37 -0.24 3.43 -0.22
CA ASN A 37 0.84 2.60 0.27
C ASN A 37 0.85 2.53 1.80
N VAL A 38 0.62 3.64 2.50
CA VAL A 38 0.55 3.68 3.97
C VAL A 38 -0.69 2.96 4.47
N LEU A 39 -1.86 3.21 3.89
CA LEU A 39 -3.11 2.54 4.26
C LEU A 39 -3.03 1.03 3.99
N GLY A 40 -2.50 0.63 2.84
CA GLY A 40 -2.29 -0.77 2.51
C GLY A 40 -1.32 -1.45 3.46
N SER A 41 -0.27 -0.75 3.88
CA SER A 41 0.68 -1.24 4.87
C SER A 41 0.02 -1.43 6.25
N LEU A 42 -0.85 -0.51 6.64
CA LEU A 42 -1.63 -0.64 7.87
C LEU A 42 -2.54 -1.86 7.82
N VAL A 43 -3.27 -2.03 6.73
CA VAL A 43 -4.19 -3.17 6.54
C VAL A 43 -3.42 -4.49 6.56
N ILE A 44 -2.28 -4.58 5.87
CA ILE A 44 -1.48 -5.81 5.86
C ILE A 44 -0.91 -6.12 7.25
N GLY A 45 -0.56 -5.10 8.02
CA GLY A 45 -0.13 -5.26 9.42
C GLY A 45 -1.25 -5.81 10.29
N ILE A 46 -2.45 -5.26 10.18
CA ILE A 46 -3.64 -5.72 10.90
C ILE A 46 -3.94 -7.19 10.54
N LEU A 47 -3.95 -7.50 9.26
CA LEU A 47 -4.19 -8.89 8.79
C LEU A 47 -3.11 -9.84 9.31
N SER A 48 -1.86 -9.42 9.31
CA SER A 48 -0.75 -10.24 9.81
C SER A 48 -0.89 -10.57 11.29
N GLY A 49 -1.23 -9.59 12.10
CA GLY A 49 -1.44 -9.80 13.54
C GLY A 49 -2.65 -10.69 13.83
N TRP A 50 -3.74 -10.44 13.13
CA TRP A 50 -4.96 -11.24 13.29
C TRP A 50 -4.77 -12.70 12.85
N LEU A 51 -4.15 -12.90 11.69
CA LEU A 51 -3.93 -14.24 11.12
C LEU A 51 -2.85 -15.04 11.85
N ALA A 52 -2.02 -14.40 12.67
CA ALA A 52 -1.03 -15.10 13.49
C ALA A 52 -1.68 -16.06 14.49
N HIS A 53 -2.91 -15.78 14.90
CA HIS A 53 -3.65 -16.59 15.87
C HIS A 53 -4.86 -17.30 15.27
N SER A 54 -5.07 -17.19 13.96
CA SER A 54 -6.23 -17.78 13.29
C SER A 54 -5.95 -19.20 12.85
N SER A 55 -6.91 -20.10 13.14
CA SER A 55 -6.99 -21.43 12.56
C SER A 55 -8.15 -21.46 11.55
N GLY A 56 -8.08 -22.32 10.56
CA GLY A 56 -9.14 -22.47 9.55
C GLY A 56 -8.77 -21.82 8.22
N ASN A 57 -9.60 -20.91 7.71
CA ASN A 57 -9.47 -20.35 6.34
C ASN A 57 -8.37 -19.30 6.19
N ALA A 58 -7.32 -19.34 7.00
CA ALA A 58 -6.23 -18.35 6.96
C ALA A 58 -5.59 -18.27 5.56
N ALA A 59 -5.47 -19.39 4.84
CA ALA A 59 -4.89 -19.41 3.50
C ALA A 59 -5.75 -18.62 2.49
N ALA A 60 -7.08 -18.78 2.55
CA ALA A 60 -7.99 -18.05 1.66
C ALA A 60 -7.98 -16.55 1.96
N ILE A 61 -7.97 -16.18 3.24
CA ILE A 61 -7.90 -14.78 3.67
C ILE A 61 -6.56 -14.16 3.25
N ARG A 62 -5.46 -14.88 3.40
CA ARG A 62 -4.16 -14.40 2.91
C ARG A 62 -4.18 -14.18 1.40
N ALA A 63 -4.73 -15.13 0.64
CA ALA A 63 -4.79 -15.02 -0.82
C ALA A 63 -5.63 -13.83 -1.27
N PHE A 64 -6.84 -13.66 -0.73
CA PHE A 64 -7.74 -12.59 -1.13
C PHE A 64 -7.30 -11.23 -0.58
N ALA A 65 -7.08 -11.12 0.73
CA ALA A 65 -6.91 -9.84 1.40
C ALA A 65 -5.46 -9.35 1.38
N MET A 66 -4.49 -10.22 1.67
CA MET A 66 -3.09 -9.78 1.73
C MET A 66 -2.46 -9.75 0.34
N VAL A 67 -2.41 -10.88 -0.34
CA VAL A 67 -1.77 -10.98 -1.66
C VAL A 67 -2.60 -10.23 -2.71
N GLY A 68 -3.91 -10.46 -2.71
CA GLY A 68 -4.84 -9.87 -3.67
C GLY A 68 -5.10 -8.39 -3.39
N PHE A 69 -5.92 -8.09 -2.38
CA PHE A 69 -6.36 -6.72 -2.13
C PHE A 69 -5.18 -5.79 -1.82
N CYS A 70 -4.39 -6.08 -0.81
CA CYS A 70 -3.27 -5.22 -0.44
C CYS A 70 -2.24 -5.11 -1.56
N GLY A 71 -1.95 -6.23 -2.25
CA GLY A 71 -1.04 -6.24 -3.39
C GLY A 71 -1.52 -5.37 -4.55
N GLY A 72 -2.81 -5.38 -4.85
CA GLY A 72 -3.40 -4.53 -5.88
C GLY A 72 -3.60 -3.08 -5.44
N PHE A 73 -3.87 -2.87 -4.17
CA PHE A 73 -4.11 -1.53 -3.61
C PHE A 73 -2.84 -0.71 -3.46
N THR A 74 -1.71 -1.34 -3.11
CA THR A 74 -0.41 -0.68 -3.00
C THR A 74 0.34 -0.73 -4.33
N THR A 75 1.32 0.16 -4.52
CA THR A 75 2.08 0.19 -5.77
C THR A 75 3.51 0.67 -5.58
N PHE A 76 4.45 -0.19 -5.91
CA PHE A 76 5.87 0.17 -5.99
C PHE A 76 6.22 0.81 -7.33
N SER A 77 5.61 0.37 -8.44
CA SER A 77 5.94 0.87 -9.78
C SER A 77 5.55 2.34 -9.96
N THR A 78 4.36 2.74 -9.50
CA THR A 78 3.95 4.14 -9.54
C THR A 78 4.83 5.00 -8.65
N PHE A 79 5.14 4.52 -7.44
CA PHE A 79 6.09 5.17 -6.53
C PHE A 79 7.45 5.39 -7.18
N SER A 80 7.98 4.38 -7.84
CA SER A 80 9.28 4.46 -8.53
C SER A 80 9.24 5.45 -9.68
N ASN A 81 8.17 5.44 -10.48
CA ASN A 81 8.01 6.34 -11.61
C ASN A 81 7.88 7.81 -11.16
N GLU A 82 7.11 8.06 -10.11
CA GLU A 82 6.98 9.40 -9.54
C GLU A 82 8.30 9.90 -8.97
N SER A 83 9.02 9.03 -8.26
CA SER A 83 10.36 9.35 -7.74
C SER A 83 11.36 9.66 -8.84
N PHE A 84 11.32 8.90 -9.93
CA PHE A 84 12.16 9.14 -11.09
C PHE A 84 11.89 10.51 -11.72
N ARG A 85 10.61 10.89 -11.83
CA ARG A 85 10.24 12.22 -12.36
C ARG A 85 10.75 13.36 -11.47
N MET A 86 10.69 13.18 -10.15
CA MET A 86 11.27 14.15 -9.23
C MET A 86 12.79 14.29 -9.43
N LEU A 87 13.45 13.15 -9.65
CA LEU A 87 14.89 13.14 -9.94
C LEU A 87 15.21 13.88 -11.25
N GLU A 88 14.47 13.62 -12.32
CA GLU A 88 14.64 14.31 -13.59
C GLU A 88 14.44 15.82 -13.48
N ASN A 89 13.49 16.24 -12.66
CA ASN A 89 13.16 17.65 -12.47
C ASN A 89 14.03 18.35 -11.43
N GLY A 90 15.01 17.66 -10.86
CA GLY A 90 15.91 18.22 -9.85
C GLY A 90 15.24 18.51 -8.50
N GLN A 91 14.10 17.89 -8.22
CA GLN A 91 13.34 18.09 -6.98
C GLN A 91 13.85 17.17 -5.86
N PHE A 92 15.12 17.33 -5.49
CA PHE A 92 15.79 16.43 -4.56
C PHE A 92 15.21 16.47 -3.14
N GLY A 93 14.73 17.63 -2.70
CA GLY A 93 14.11 17.77 -1.37
C GLY A 93 12.82 16.98 -1.26
N ILE A 94 11.92 17.15 -2.23
CA ILE A 94 10.65 16.42 -2.29
C ILE A 94 10.92 14.93 -2.51
N LEU A 95 11.87 14.58 -3.36
CA LEU A 95 12.26 13.19 -3.61
C LEU A 95 12.70 12.51 -2.32
N SER A 96 13.61 13.13 -1.57
CA SER A 96 14.11 12.59 -0.30
C SER A 96 12.97 12.41 0.71
N LEU A 97 12.11 13.42 0.85
CA LEU A 97 10.96 13.36 1.74
C LEU A 97 10.00 12.24 1.33
N TYR A 98 9.71 12.12 0.04
CA TYR A 98 8.79 11.10 -0.49
C TYR A 98 9.32 9.69 -0.27
N VAL A 99 10.57 9.42 -0.65
CA VAL A 99 11.17 8.08 -0.54
C VAL A 99 11.35 7.69 0.93
N LEU A 100 12.00 8.53 1.71
CA LEU A 100 12.28 8.23 3.13
C LEU A 100 10.99 8.23 3.95
N GLY A 101 10.11 9.19 3.70
CA GLY A 101 8.81 9.26 4.37
C GLY A 101 7.92 8.07 4.05
N SER A 102 7.90 7.61 2.80
CA SER A 102 7.12 6.44 2.39
C SER A 102 7.61 5.17 3.05
N VAL A 103 8.93 4.95 3.09
CA VAL A 103 9.51 3.76 3.74
C VAL A 103 9.26 3.80 5.24
N ALA A 104 9.54 4.92 5.90
CA ALA A 104 9.34 5.07 7.34
C ALA A 104 7.86 4.93 7.74
N ALA A 105 6.97 5.62 7.04
CA ALA A 105 5.52 5.57 7.30
C ALA A 105 4.95 4.19 7.01
N GLY A 106 5.39 3.53 5.94
CA GLY A 106 4.97 2.18 5.58
C GLY A 106 5.36 1.16 6.64
N LEU A 107 6.62 1.16 7.08
CA LEU A 107 7.09 0.27 8.13
C LEU A 107 6.37 0.53 9.45
N ALA A 108 6.20 1.80 9.83
CA ALA A 108 5.46 2.17 11.04
C ALA A 108 4.00 1.70 10.97
N ALA A 109 3.35 1.86 9.82
CA ALA A 109 1.97 1.43 9.60
C ALA A 109 1.81 -0.09 9.74
N VAL A 110 2.71 -0.88 9.16
CA VAL A 110 2.71 -2.35 9.33
C VAL A 110 2.87 -2.70 10.80
N TRP A 111 3.81 -2.08 11.47
CA TRP A 111 4.08 -2.35 12.89
C TRP A 111 2.88 -2.00 13.77
N ILE A 112 2.32 -0.82 13.59
CA ILE A 112 1.14 -0.37 14.35
C ILE A 112 -0.05 -1.31 14.07
N GLY A 113 -0.32 -1.64 12.81
CA GLY A 113 -1.39 -2.57 12.44
C GLY A 113 -1.22 -3.94 13.09
N TYR A 114 0.00 -4.46 13.10
CA TYR A 114 0.32 -5.72 13.77
C TYR A 114 0.08 -5.63 15.28
N LEU A 115 0.55 -4.56 15.92
CA LEU A 115 0.41 -4.41 17.39
C LEU A 115 -1.05 -4.32 17.83
N ILE A 116 -1.91 -3.66 17.08
CA ILE A 116 -3.32 -3.50 17.48
C ILE A 116 -4.16 -4.75 17.23
N SER A 117 -3.68 -5.69 16.41
CA SER A 117 -4.44 -6.88 16.01
C SER A 117 -3.89 -8.21 16.53
N LYS A 118 -2.66 -8.21 17.02
CA LYS A 118 -2.02 -9.44 17.52
C LYS A 118 -2.69 -10.04 18.77
#